data_320cf071fa97dadd8e3606f9e962b1c4
#
_entry.id   320cf071fa97dadd8e3606f9e962b1c4
#
_cell.length_a   1.000
_cell.length_b   1.000
_cell.length_c   1.000
_cell.angle_alpha   90.00
_cell.angle_beta   90.00
_cell.angle_gamma   90.00
#
_symmetry.space_group_name_H-M   'P 1'
#
loop_
_entity.id
_entity.type
_entity.pdbx_description
1 polymer ?
#
loop_
_entity_poly.entity_id
_entity_poly.type
_entity_poly.pdbx_seq_one_letter_code
_entity_poly.pdbx_strand_id
1 'polypeptide(L)'
;MAPSATQQVLLSPAELSYLHSSLSLTPPIRPDGRTATQFRPLIAETDILPGTNGSARICFEDGTEAIVGIKAEVERSRPSYENPDVEVDEEEDGGDEEDEAGDGLRSKGKGLNEWVDVNVEIPGFRDDDAMPVFLAAMLSEALLADGEFTRRLYINRRFHWKLYLDVSFLFLY
;
A
#
# COMPACT_ATOMS: atom_id res chain seq x y z
N MET A 1 -7.83 -9.56 39.79
CA MET A 1 -8.27 -10.58 38.85
C MET A 1 -8.37 -9.93 37.50
N ALA A 2 -7.46 -10.24 36.57
CA ALA A 2 -7.55 -9.76 35.20
C ALA A 2 -8.72 -10.48 34.51
N PRO A 3 -9.56 -9.79 33.71
CA PRO A 3 -10.58 -10.46 32.91
C PRO A 3 -9.85 -11.37 31.92
N SER A 4 -10.14 -12.66 31.97
CA SER A 4 -9.71 -13.61 30.95
C SER A 4 -10.33 -13.16 29.64
N ALA A 5 -9.49 -12.82 28.66
CA ALA A 5 -9.93 -12.59 27.29
C ALA A 5 -10.64 -13.85 26.84
N THR A 6 -11.95 -13.78 26.71
CA THR A 6 -12.77 -14.82 26.08
C THR A 6 -12.26 -14.92 24.64
N GLN A 7 -11.45 -15.94 24.36
CA GLN A 7 -11.05 -16.29 23.02
C GLN A 7 -12.32 -16.55 22.23
N GLN A 8 -12.71 -15.62 21.39
CA GLN A 8 -13.88 -15.76 20.51
C GLN A 8 -13.55 -16.88 19.52
N VAL A 9 -14.13 -18.04 19.75
CA VAL A 9 -14.00 -19.19 18.85
C VAL A 9 -14.82 -18.87 17.62
N LEU A 10 -14.18 -18.42 16.55
CA LEU A 10 -14.79 -18.01 15.29
C LEU A 10 -15.52 -19.17 14.56
N LEU A 11 -15.12 -20.41 14.82
CA LEU A 11 -15.67 -21.60 14.20
C LEU A 11 -16.09 -22.61 15.27
N SER A 12 -17.23 -23.24 15.07
CA SER A 12 -17.68 -24.33 15.93
C SER A 12 -16.80 -25.57 15.77
N PRO A 13 -16.73 -26.48 16.78
CA PRO A 13 -16.00 -27.74 16.66
C PRO A 13 -16.45 -28.61 15.48
N ALA A 14 -17.73 -28.55 15.10
CA ALA A 14 -18.25 -29.28 13.95
C ALA A 14 -17.75 -28.71 12.62
N GLU A 15 -17.68 -27.37 12.48
CA GLU A 15 -17.11 -26.70 11.31
C GLU A 15 -15.62 -26.99 11.18
N LEU A 16 -14.86 -26.96 12.27
CA LEU A 16 -13.45 -27.32 12.27
C LEU A 16 -13.22 -28.76 11.84
N SER A 17 -14.05 -29.70 12.35
CA SER A 17 -13.99 -31.12 11.95
C SER A 17 -14.29 -31.31 10.48
N TYR A 18 -15.30 -30.60 9.96
CA TYR A 18 -15.65 -30.62 8.54
C TYR A 18 -14.51 -30.07 7.67
N LEU A 19 -13.97 -28.90 8.01
CA LEU A 19 -12.83 -28.32 7.30
C LEU A 19 -11.62 -29.24 7.30
N HIS A 20 -11.28 -29.81 8.44
CA HIS A 20 -10.17 -30.76 8.54
C HIS A 20 -10.40 -31.99 7.65
N SER A 21 -11.57 -32.58 7.68
CA SER A 21 -11.87 -33.77 6.86
C SER A 21 -11.86 -33.45 5.36
N SER A 22 -12.43 -32.32 4.94
CA SER A 22 -12.48 -31.92 3.53
C SER A 22 -11.12 -31.55 2.96
N LEU A 23 -10.27 -30.89 3.75
CA LEU A 23 -8.91 -30.52 3.35
C LEU A 23 -7.93 -31.71 3.38
N SER A 24 -8.24 -32.77 4.14
CA SER A 24 -7.44 -34.01 4.20
C SER A 24 -7.68 -34.96 3.02
N LEU A 25 -8.66 -34.67 2.17
CA LEU A 25 -8.92 -35.47 0.96
C LEU A 25 -7.82 -35.27 -0.09
N THR A 26 -7.69 -36.21 -1.01
CA THR A 26 -6.77 -36.11 -2.14
C THR A 26 -7.54 -36.26 -3.46
N PRO A 27 -7.78 -35.17 -4.20
CA PRO A 27 -7.35 -33.79 -3.95
C PRO A 27 -8.14 -33.13 -2.80
N PRO A 28 -7.55 -32.13 -2.11
CA PRO A 28 -8.24 -31.38 -1.06
C PRO A 28 -9.42 -30.61 -1.64
N ILE A 29 -10.54 -30.64 -0.91
CA ILE A 29 -11.75 -29.93 -1.30
C ILE A 29 -11.95 -28.78 -0.32
N ARG A 30 -12.05 -27.56 -0.84
CA ARG A 30 -12.41 -26.37 -0.06
C ARG A 30 -13.93 -26.23 -0.04
N PRO A 31 -14.52 -25.64 1.01
CA PRO A 31 -15.98 -25.46 1.12
C PRO A 31 -16.59 -24.69 -0.04
N ASP A 32 -15.84 -23.79 -0.65
CA ASP A 32 -16.24 -22.98 -1.80
C ASP A 32 -15.90 -23.63 -3.17
N GLY A 33 -15.43 -24.88 -3.18
CA GLY A 33 -15.12 -25.62 -4.39
C GLY A 33 -13.82 -25.23 -5.10
N ARG A 34 -13.05 -24.26 -4.58
CA ARG A 34 -11.78 -23.84 -5.17
C ARG A 34 -10.66 -24.84 -4.90
N THR A 35 -9.69 -24.89 -5.80
CA THR A 35 -8.45 -25.64 -5.57
C THR A 35 -7.54 -24.95 -4.54
N ALA A 36 -6.54 -25.64 -4.02
CA ALA A 36 -5.64 -25.09 -2.99
C ALA A 36 -4.92 -23.80 -3.41
N THR A 37 -4.62 -23.66 -4.71
CA THR A 37 -3.89 -22.53 -5.28
C THR A 37 -4.77 -21.50 -5.99
N GLN A 38 -6.07 -21.74 -6.05
CA GLN A 38 -7.01 -20.83 -6.72
C GLN A 38 -7.43 -19.69 -5.80
N PHE A 39 -7.15 -18.46 -6.21
CA PHE A 39 -7.67 -17.26 -5.51
C PHE A 39 -9.18 -17.12 -5.69
N ARG A 40 -9.81 -16.36 -4.81
CA ARG A 40 -11.21 -15.93 -5.01
C ARG A 40 -11.29 -15.07 -6.26
N PRO A 41 -12.36 -15.17 -7.04
CA PRO A 41 -12.62 -14.21 -8.11
C PRO A 41 -12.58 -12.79 -7.55
N LEU A 42 -11.89 -11.91 -8.25
CA LEU A 42 -11.79 -10.50 -7.91
C LEU A 42 -12.12 -9.67 -9.15
N ILE A 43 -12.75 -8.53 -8.91
CA ILE A 43 -13.01 -7.50 -9.92
C ILE A 43 -12.15 -6.31 -9.55
N ALA A 44 -11.38 -5.80 -10.49
CA ALA A 44 -10.57 -4.61 -10.34
C ALA A 44 -11.00 -3.55 -11.37
N GLU A 45 -11.21 -2.33 -10.90
CA GLU A 45 -11.62 -1.18 -11.70
C GLU A 45 -10.69 -0.01 -11.38
N THR A 46 -10.42 0.83 -12.35
CA THR A 46 -9.62 2.06 -12.19
C THR A 46 -10.45 3.29 -12.51
N ASP A 47 -9.98 4.46 -12.10
CA ASP A 47 -10.58 5.77 -12.40
C ASP A 47 -12.03 5.93 -11.93
N ILE A 48 -12.35 5.37 -10.76
CA ILE A 48 -13.71 5.38 -10.20
C ILE A 48 -14.03 6.63 -9.38
N LEU A 49 -13.02 7.32 -8.83
CA LEU A 49 -13.21 8.52 -8.00
C LEU A 49 -12.90 9.79 -8.80
N PRO A 50 -13.91 10.60 -9.12
CA PRO A 50 -13.69 11.89 -9.77
C PRO A 50 -13.00 12.85 -8.78
N GLY A 51 -12.02 13.61 -9.27
CA GLY A 51 -11.31 14.61 -8.46
C GLY A 51 -10.08 14.09 -7.72
N THR A 52 -9.71 12.83 -7.88
CA THR A 52 -8.42 12.26 -7.48
C THR A 52 -7.46 12.22 -8.67
N ASN A 53 -6.16 12.17 -8.40
CA ASN A 53 -5.15 12.00 -9.46
C ASN A 53 -5.09 10.56 -9.99
N GLY A 54 -5.60 9.62 -9.21
CA GLY A 54 -5.76 8.24 -9.57
C GLY A 54 -6.63 7.52 -8.55
N SER A 55 -7.35 6.49 -8.98
CA SER A 55 -8.15 5.68 -8.08
C SER A 55 -8.29 4.27 -8.59
N ALA A 56 -8.49 3.34 -7.69
CA ALA A 56 -8.75 1.95 -7.99
C ALA A 56 -9.74 1.35 -6.98
N ARG A 57 -10.46 0.35 -7.43
CA ARG A 57 -11.37 -0.45 -6.63
C ARG A 57 -11.07 -1.92 -6.86
N ILE A 58 -11.02 -2.68 -5.79
CA ILE A 58 -10.95 -4.14 -5.84
C ILE A 58 -12.11 -4.69 -5.03
N CYS A 59 -12.87 -5.58 -5.65
CA CYS A 59 -13.99 -6.26 -5.00
C CYS A 59 -13.79 -7.78 -5.11
N PHE A 60 -13.93 -8.48 -4.00
CA PHE A 60 -13.97 -9.93 -3.95
C PHE A 60 -15.40 -10.45 -4.04
N GLU A 61 -15.58 -11.70 -4.46
CA GLU A 61 -16.88 -12.35 -4.58
C GLU A 61 -17.67 -12.41 -3.25
N ASP A 62 -16.99 -12.38 -2.11
CA ASP A 62 -17.62 -12.36 -0.78
C ASP A 62 -18.15 -10.98 -0.36
N GLY A 63 -18.04 -9.98 -1.23
CA GLY A 63 -18.47 -8.61 -0.98
C GLY A 63 -17.45 -7.76 -0.22
N THR A 64 -16.28 -8.30 0.12
CA THR A 64 -15.17 -7.49 0.63
C THR A 64 -14.66 -6.58 -0.48
N GLU A 65 -14.58 -5.30 -0.20
CA GLU A 65 -14.21 -4.28 -1.18
C GLU A 65 -13.14 -3.36 -0.58
N ALA A 66 -12.18 -2.97 -1.41
CA ALA A 66 -11.21 -1.94 -1.09
C ALA A 66 -11.22 -0.87 -2.18
N ILE A 67 -11.30 0.38 -1.78
CA ILE A 67 -11.23 1.55 -2.66
C ILE A 67 -10.01 2.36 -2.28
N VAL A 68 -9.21 2.74 -3.26
CA VAL A 68 -8.02 3.58 -3.06
C VAL A 68 -8.16 4.84 -3.89
N GLY A 69 -7.98 5.99 -3.23
CA GLY A 69 -7.82 7.29 -3.86
C GLY A 69 -6.39 7.79 -3.70
N ILE A 70 -5.82 8.37 -4.75
CA ILE A 70 -4.48 8.96 -4.71
C ILE A 70 -4.58 10.43 -5.05
N LYS A 71 -3.99 11.29 -4.20
CA LYS A 71 -3.78 12.69 -4.45
C LYS A 71 -2.29 12.99 -4.52
N ALA A 72 -1.89 13.73 -5.54
CA ALA A 72 -0.51 14.14 -5.74
C ALA A 72 -0.38 15.66 -5.62
N GLU A 73 0.57 16.11 -4.82
CA GLU A 73 0.89 17.53 -4.65
C GLU A 73 2.40 17.74 -4.84
N VAL A 74 2.77 18.93 -5.31
CA VAL A 74 4.18 19.29 -5.43
C VAL A 74 4.59 20.04 -4.16
N GLU A 75 5.57 19.47 -3.45
CA GLU A 75 6.12 20.08 -2.24
C GLU A 75 7.57 20.54 -2.45
N ARG A 76 8.00 21.48 -1.61
CA ARG A 76 9.40 21.88 -1.55
C ARG A 76 10.22 20.86 -0.79
N SER A 77 11.29 20.39 -1.41
CA SER A 77 12.28 19.57 -0.72
C SER A 77 12.99 20.40 0.36
N ARG A 78 13.14 19.81 1.55
CA ARG A 78 13.91 20.44 2.62
C ARG A 78 15.38 20.47 2.23
N PRO A 79 16.13 21.53 2.57
CA PRO A 79 17.56 21.57 2.33
C PRO A 79 18.29 20.45 3.09
N SER A 80 19.30 19.86 2.47
CA SER A 80 20.06 18.71 2.99
C SER A 80 20.78 18.93 4.33
N TYR A 81 20.97 20.18 4.75
CA TYR A 81 21.60 20.50 6.04
C TYR A 81 20.69 20.20 7.27
N GLU A 82 19.39 19.95 7.05
CA GLU A 82 18.49 19.50 8.11
C GLU A 82 18.41 17.95 8.21
N ASN A 83 19.00 17.23 7.25
CA ASN A 83 19.05 15.78 7.22
C ASN A 83 20.50 15.31 7.09
N PRO A 84 21.22 15.08 8.21
CA PRO A 84 22.63 14.71 8.21
C PRO A 84 22.92 13.33 7.56
N ASP A 85 21.90 12.50 7.32
CA ASP A 85 22.04 11.18 6.72
C ASP A 85 21.97 11.17 5.18
N VAL A 86 21.81 12.32 4.56
CA VAL A 86 21.87 12.45 3.10
C VAL A 86 23.25 12.95 2.71
N GLU A 87 24.16 12.03 2.40
CA GLU A 87 25.42 12.37 1.72
C GLU A 87 25.07 13.06 0.41
N VAL A 88 25.30 14.37 0.37
CA VAL A 88 25.22 15.16 -0.86
C VAL A 88 26.56 14.96 -1.54
N ASP A 89 26.61 14.14 -2.58
CA ASP A 89 27.73 14.19 -3.52
C ASP A 89 27.73 15.61 -4.09
N GLU A 90 28.66 16.43 -3.59
CA GLU A 90 29.02 17.72 -4.16
C GLU A 90 29.72 17.47 -5.50
N GLU A 91 28.96 17.12 -6.52
CA GLU A 91 29.44 17.24 -7.88
C GLU A 91 29.21 18.68 -8.36
N GLU A 92 30.33 19.31 -8.62
CA GLU A 92 30.51 20.69 -9.04
C GLU A 92 29.57 21.10 -10.16
N ASP A 93 28.98 22.27 -9.97
CA ASP A 93 28.36 23.11 -10.98
C ASP A 93 29.36 23.38 -12.12
N GLY A 94 29.14 22.76 -13.24
CA GLY A 94 29.98 22.92 -14.43
C GLY A 94 29.25 22.54 -15.71
N GLY A 95 28.67 23.54 -16.37
CA GLY A 95 28.45 23.49 -17.81
C GLY A 95 27.05 23.19 -18.29
N ASP A 96 26.41 24.22 -18.82
CA ASP A 96 25.37 24.11 -19.86
C ASP A 96 25.91 23.28 -21.04
N GLU A 97 25.53 22.01 -21.13
CA GLU A 97 25.60 21.27 -22.37
C GLU A 97 24.21 20.71 -22.69
N GLU A 98 23.63 21.28 -23.74
CA GLU A 98 22.49 20.76 -24.45
C GLU A 98 22.92 19.42 -25.09
N ASP A 99 22.55 18.31 -24.51
CA ASP A 99 22.70 17.00 -25.13
C ASP A 99 21.34 16.42 -25.48
N GLU A 100 21.18 16.30 -26.81
CA GLU A 100 20.11 15.57 -27.47
C GLU A 100 20.08 14.09 -27.06
N ALA A 101 18.83 13.62 -26.94
CA ALA A 101 18.36 12.23 -27.14
C ALA A 101 19.32 11.10 -26.76
N GLY A 102 19.28 10.72 -25.53
CA GLY A 102 19.75 9.44 -25.02
C GLY A 102 18.99 9.10 -23.77
N ASP A 103 18.47 7.87 -23.71
CA ASP A 103 17.86 7.26 -22.53
C ASP A 103 18.85 7.29 -21.33
N GLY A 104 19.19 8.50 -20.92
CA GLY A 104 20.08 8.82 -19.83
C GLY A 104 19.36 8.60 -18.52
N LEU A 105 19.82 7.60 -17.79
CA LEU A 105 19.59 7.42 -16.36
C LEU A 105 20.09 8.70 -15.65
N ARG A 106 19.30 9.77 -15.69
CA ARG A 106 19.56 10.97 -14.92
C ARG A 106 19.79 10.52 -13.48
N SER A 107 20.88 10.95 -12.89
CA SER A 107 21.14 10.86 -11.46
C SER A 107 19.93 11.42 -10.70
N LYS A 108 18.90 10.56 -10.55
CA LYS A 108 17.70 10.89 -9.79
C LYS A 108 18.11 10.89 -8.33
N GLY A 109 17.90 12.00 -7.67
CA GLY A 109 18.11 12.11 -6.24
C GLY A 109 17.46 10.95 -5.49
N LYS A 110 17.99 10.63 -4.33
CA LYS A 110 17.43 9.59 -3.46
C LYS A 110 16.01 10.01 -3.05
N GLY A 111 15.01 9.19 -3.35
CA GLY A 111 13.65 9.40 -2.88
C GLY A 111 13.55 9.16 -1.37
N LEU A 112 12.68 9.91 -0.71
CA LEU A 112 12.43 9.76 0.73
C LEU A 112 11.07 9.09 0.94
N ASN A 113 11.00 8.19 1.91
CA ASN A 113 9.76 7.48 2.23
C ASN A 113 8.68 8.43 2.77
N GLU A 114 9.06 9.54 3.39
CA GLU A 114 8.14 10.58 3.87
C GLU A 114 7.36 11.31 2.76
N TRP A 115 7.74 11.13 1.49
CA TRP A 115 7.01 11.68 0.34
C TRP A 115 5.74 10.91 0.00
N VAL A 116 5.51 9.80 0.68
CA VAL A 116 4.31 8.98 0.52
C VAL A 116 3.65 8.84 1.88
N ASP A 117 2.40 9.23 1.94
CA ASP A 117 1.55 9.10 3.13
C ASP A 117 0.44 8.11 2.81
N VAL A 118 0.31 7.08 3.64
CA VAL A 118 -0.70 6.04 3.47
C VAL A 118 -1.64 6.05 4.66
N ASN A 119 -2.89 6.34 4.40
CA ASN A 119 -3.95 6.28 5.38
C ASN A 119 -4.89 5.12 5.09
N VAL A 120 -5.34 4.43 6.14
CA VAL A 120 -6.29 3.31 6.02
C VAL A 120 -7.50 3.58 6.88
N GLU A 121 -8.66 3.56 6.26
CA GLU A 121 -9.94 3.75 6.91
C GLU A 121 -10.75 2.44 6.87
N ILE A 122 -11.25 2.02 8.02
CA ILE A 122 -12.09 0.82 8.16
C ILE A 122 -13.36 1.21 8.88
N PRO A 123 -14.55 1.02 8.29
CA PRO A 123 -15.81 1.35 8.95
C PRO A 123 -15.94 0.64 10.30
N GLY A 124 -16.27 1.39 11.33
CA GLY A 124 -16.40 0.89 12.70
C GLY A 124 -15.13 0.91 13.53
N PHE A 125 -13.99 1.25 12.95
CA PHE A 125 -12.74 1.53 13.67
C PHE A 125 -12.44 3.02 13.65
N ARG A 126 -11.65 3.46 14.62
CA ARG A 126 -11.09 4.82 14.63
C ARG A 126 -9.74 4.80 13.93
N ASP A 127 -9.32 5.95 13.41
CA ASP A 127 -8.04 6.07 12.69
C ASP A 127 -6.82 5.75 13.57
N ASP A 128 -6.97 5.94 14.90
CA ASP A 128 -5.95 5.65 15.91
C ASP A 128 -6.01 4.22 16.47
N ASP A 129 -6.96 3.39 16.02
CA ASP A 129 -7.03 1.99 16.43
C ASP A 129 -5.87 1.17 15.83
N ALA A 130 -5.51 0.10 16.53
CA ALA A 130 -4.36 -0.72 16.17
C ALA A 130 -4.46 -1.36 14.78
N MET A 131 -5.66 -1.69 14.31
CA MET A 131 -5.86 -2.37 13.02
C MET A 131 -5.62 -1.45 11.82
N PRO A 132 -6.25 -0.26 11.69
CA PRO A 132 -5.95 0.68 10.62
C PRO A 132 -4.48 1.07 10.58
N VAL A 133 -3.89 1.41 11.74
CA VAL A 133 -2.47 1.78 11.85
C VAL A 133 -1.54 0.64 11.40
N PHE A 134 -1.82 -0.59 11.80
CA PHE A 134 -1.03 -1.76 11.37
C PHE A 134 -1.11 -1.98 9.86
N LEU A 135 -2.31 -1.89 9.28
CA LEU A 135 -2.49 -2.06 7.83
C LEU A 135 -1.83 -0.94 7.04
N ALA A 136 -1.92 0.31 7.50
CA ALA A 136 -1.23 1.44 6.88
C ALA A 136 0.30 1.25 6.88
N ALA A 137 0.86 0.82 8.02
CA ALA A 137 2.29 0.55 8.14
C ALA A 137 2.73 -0.60 7.21
N MET A 138 1.96 -1.69 7.17
CA MET A 138 2.24 -2.85 6.30
C MET A 138 2.19 -2.48 4.81
N LEU A 139 1.19 -1.69 4.40
CA LEU A 139 1.06 -1.22 3.02
C LEU A 139 2.20 -0.27 2.65
N SER A 140 2.55 0.66 3.54
CA SER A 140 3.68 1.57 3.36
C SER A 140 4.99 0.80 3.20
N GLU A 141 5.27 -0.17 4.07
CA GLU A 141 6.47 -1.00 3.99
C GLU A 141 6.52 -1.76 2.66
N ALA A 142 5.43 -2.40 2.25
CA ALA A 142 5.38 -3.14 0.99
C ALA A 142 5.58 -2.23 -0.24
N LEU A 143 5.04 -1.02 -0.22
CA LEU A 143 5.13 -0.06 -1.33
C LEU A 143 6.51 0.57 -1.45
N LEU A 144 7.18 0.80 -0.32
CA LEU A 144 8.42 1.58 -0.24
C LEU A 144 9.67 0.72 -0.07
N ALA A 145 9.54 -0.61 0.03
CA ALA A 145 10.62 -1.53 0.38
C ALA A 145 11.86 -1.45 -0.52
N ASP A 146 11.68 -1.22 -1.82
CA ASP A 146 12.77 -1.18 -2.79
C ASP A 146 13.28 0.24 -3.11
N GLY A 147 12.59 1.28 -2.62
CA GLY A 147 12.93 2.68 -2.89
C GLY A 147 12.74 3.14 -4.34
N GLU A 148 12.41 2.24 -5.26
CA GLU A 148 12.22 2.60 -6.69
C GLU A 148 10.99 3.49 -6.87
N PHE A 149 9.95 3.26 -6.09
CA PHE A 149 8.72 4.06 -6.14
C PHE A 149 9.01 5.51 -5.74
N THR A 150 9.71 5.73 -4.63
CA THR A 150 10.03 7.08 -4.13
C THR A 150 11.00 7.84 -5.03
N ARG A 151 11.92 7.15 -5.70
CA ARG A 151 12.81 7.76 -6.70
C ARG A 151 12.05 8.42 -7.85
N ARG A 152 10.91 7.89 -8.24
CA ARG A 152 10.08 8.46 -9.31
C ARG A 152 9.38 9.74 -8.88
N LEU A 153 9.28 10.00 -7.59
CA LEU A 153 8.66 11.20 -7.04
C LEU A 153 9.61 12.40 -7.03
N TYR A 154 10.88 12.17 -7.26
CA TYR A 154 11.86 13.26 -7.35
C TYR A 154 11.66 14.08 -8.63
N ILE A 155 11.54 15.40 -8.49
CA ILE A 155 11.45 16.35 -9.61
C ILE A 155 12.81 17.02 -9.81
N ASN A 156 13.30 17.72 -8.78
CA ASN A 156 14.58 18.40 -8.76
C ASN A 156 15.02 18.68 -7.30
N ARG A 157 16.18 19.34 -7.11
CA ARG A 157 16.71 19.67 -5.77
C ARG A 157 15.77 20.52 -4.90
N ARG A 158 14.77 21.18 -5.48
CA ARG A 158 13.86 22.11 -4.78
C ARG A 158 12.46 21.55 -4.59
N PHE A 159 12.07 20.58 -5.40
CA PHE A 159 10.68 20.09 -5.45
C PHE A 159 10.63 18.58 -5.64
N HIS A 160 9.63 17.97 -5.03
CA HIS A 160 9.26 16.57 -5.19
C HIS A 160 7.73 16.42 -5.25
N TRP A 161 7.27 15.28 -5.71
CA TRP A 161 5.87 14.88 -5.57
C TRP A 161 5.64 14.31 -4.19
N LYS A 162 4.65 14.82 -3.49
CA LYS A 162 4.08 14.22 -2.27
C LYS A 162 2.81 13.49 -2.67
N LEU A 163 2.70 12.22 -2.28
CA LEU A 163 1.53 11.40 -2.54
C LEU A 163 0.78 11.10 -1.25
N TYR A 164 -0.53 11.27 -1.30
CA TYR A 164 -1.46 10.88 -0.25
C TYR A 164 -2.31 9.74 -0.81
N LEU A 165 -2.25 8.59 -0.16
CA LEU A 165 -3.00 7.39 -0.50
C LEU A 165 -4.04 7.14 0.59
N ASP A 166 -5.30 7.30 0.27
CA ASP A 166 -6.41 6.98 1.15
C ASP A 166 -7.02 5.65 0.73
N VAL A 167 -6.96 4.66 1.61
CA VAL A 167 -7.45 3.30 1.40
C VAL A 167 -8.65 3.07 2.29
N SER A 168 -9.83 2.88 1.71
CA SER A 168 -11.06 2.56 2.44
C SER A 168 -11.44 1.10 2.21
N PHE A 169 -11.58 0.34 3.30
CA PHE A 169 -12.10 -1.03 3.26
C PHE A 169 -13.59 -1.03 3.58
N LEU A 170 -14.36 -1.74 2.76
CA LEU A 170 -15.77 -1.96 2.95
C LEU A 170 -16.04 -3.47 3.10
N PHE A 171 -16.69 -3.85 4.18
CA PHE A 171 -17.12 -5.23 4.41
C PHE A 171 -18.65 -5.26 4.31
N LEU A 172 -19.20 -6.05 3.41
CA LEU A 172 -20.60 -6.40 3.42
C LEU A 172 -20.80 -7.57 4.39
N TYR A 173 -21.40 -7.29 5.54
CA TYR A 173 -21.83 -8.31 6.51
C TYR A 173 -23.12 -8.99 6.03
#